data_f207730f985353dd0f60881fd65f0a8d
#
_entry.id   f207730f985353dd0f60881fd65f0a8d
#
_cell.length_a   1.000
_cell.length_b   1.000
_cell.length_c   1.000
_cell.angle_alpha   90.00
_cell.angle_beta   90.00
_cell.angle_gamma   90.00
#
_symmetry.space_group_name_H-M   'P 1'
#
loop_
_entity.id
_entity.type
_entity.pdbx_description
1 polymer ?
#
loop_
_entity_poly.entity_id
_entity_poly.type
_entity_poly.pdbx_seq_one_letter_code
_entity_poly.pdbx_strand_id
1 'polypeptide(L)' 'MSNQTQAKETTSAAEKMDHIQSLLVRMQELAQQVASGKCTTEECAGFQQELVGLRAEIERVTGSQI' A
#
# COMPACT_ATOMS: atom_id res chain seq x y z
N MET A 1 -15.82 6.06 27.75
CA MET A 1 -14.46 5.58 27.56
C MET A 1 -14.43 4.34 26.72
N SER A 2 -15.19 3.34 27.13
CA SER A 2 -15.24 2.11 26.33
C SER A 2 -15.69 2.38 24.91
N ASN A 3 -16.62 3.29 24.77
CA ASN A 3 -17.14 3.60 23.43
C ASN A 3 -16.06 4.16 22.54
N GLN A 4 -15.21 4.99 23.10
CA GLN A 4 -14.14 5.53 22.31
C GLN A 4 -13.18 4.46 21.84
N THR A 5 -12.90 3.51 22.73
CA THR A 5 -12.01 2.42 22.36
C THR A 5 -12.59 1.59 21.25
N GLN A 6 -13.88 1.26 21.38
CA GLN A 6 -14.54 0.46 20.36
C GLN A 6 -14.62 1.20 19.04
N ALA A 7 -14.98 2.47 19.09
CA ALA A 7 -15.04 3.27 17.88
C ALA A 7 -13.68 3.36 17.24
N LYS A 8 -12.66 3.48 18.06
CA LYS A 8 -11.32 3.58 17.55
C LYS A 8 -10.91 2.31 16.85
N GLU A 9 -11.26 1.16 17.43
CA GLU A 9 -10.93 -0.11 16.80
C GLU A 9 -11.65 -0.27 15.47
N THR A 10 -12.93 0.10 15.45
CA THR A 10 -13.69 0.02 14.21
C THR A 10 -13.10 0.96 13.16
N THR A 11 -12.80 2.18 13.57
CA THR A 11 -12.22 3.15 12.68
C THR A 11 -10.87 2.67 12.17
N SER A 12 -10.12 2.05 13.07
CA SER A 12 -8.81 1.53 12.69
C SER A 12 -8.92 0.48 11.60
N ALA A 13 -9.91 -0.39 11.71
CA ALA A 13 -10.10 -1.42 10.69
C ALA A 13 -10.47 -0.79 9.36
N ALA A 14 -11.37 0.18 9.37
CA ALA A 14 -11.76 0.86 8.15
C ALA A 14 -10.60 1.63 7.55
N GLU A 15 -9.83 2.28 8.40
CA GLU A 15 -8.66 3.02 7.93
C GLU A 15 -7.63 2.10 7.33
N LYS A 16 -7.45 0.92 7.93
CA LYS A 16 -6.52 -0.05 7.36
C LYS A 16 -6.95 -0.49 5.98
N MET A 17 -8.25 -0.73 5.80
CA MET A 17 -8.75 -1.12 4.49
C MET A 17 -8.53 -0.02 3.48
N ASP A 18 -8.84 1.21 3.85
CA ASP A 18 -8.63 2.34 2.96
C ASP A 18 -7.16 2.48 2.62
N HIS A 19 -6.32 2.33 3.62
CA HIS A 19 -4.88 2.46 3.39
C HIS A 19 -4.39 1.37 2.45
N ILE A 20 -4.83 0.14 2.65
CA ILE A 20 -4.44 -0.97 1.79
C ILE A 20 -4.91 -0.72 0.37
N GLN A 21 -6.14 -0.24 0.19
CA GLN A 21 -6.64 0.07 -1.13
C GLN A 21 -5.81 1.14 -1.81
N SER A 22 -5.45 2.17 -1.08
CA SER A 22 -4.61 3.23 -1.63
C SER A 22 -3.26 2.67 -2.09
N LEU A 23 -2.69 1.79 -1.29
CA LEU A 23 -1.42 1.18 -1.64
C LEU A 23 -1.55 0.33 -2.89
N LEU A 24 -2.63 -0.42 -3.00
CA LEU A 24 -2.85 -1.27 -4.17
C LEU A 24 -3.04 -0.43 -5.42
N VAL A 25 -3.77 0.68 -5.33
CA VAL A 25 -3.94 1.57 -6.46
C VAL A 25 -2.59 2.13 -6.90
N ARG A 26 -1.78 2.53 -5.93
CA ARG A 26 -0.45 3.05 -6.25
C ARG A 26 0.40 1.99 -6.93
N MET A 27 0.32 0.75 -6.44
CA MET A 27 1.06 -0.34 -7.07
C MET A 27 0.63 -0.55 -8.51
N GLN A 28 -0.68 -0.46 -8.76
CA GLN A 28 -1.17 -0.60 -10.12
C GLN A 28 -0.66 0.51 -11.01
N GLU A 29 -0.66 1.73 -10.52
CA GLU A 29 -0.15 2.85 -11.29
C GLU A 29 1.31 2.67 -11.65
N LEU A 30 2.11 2.24 -10.68
CA LEU A 30 3.51 2.02 -10.94
C LEU A 30 3.73 0.88 -11.91
N ALA A 31 2.97 -0.19 -11.75
CA ALA A 31 3.08 -1.32 -12.67
C ALA A 31 2.74 -0.90 -14.09
N GLN A 32 1.73 -0.06 -14.25
CA GLN A 32 1.34 0.41 -15.56
C GLN A 32 2.44 1.28 -16.17
N GLN A 33 3.06 2.11 -15.37
CA GLN A 33 4.14 2.94 -15.87
C GLN A 33 5.31 2.12 -16.35
N VAL A 34 5.67 1.08 -15.58
CA VAL A 34 6.75 0.21 -15.99
C VAL A 34 6.36 -0.55 -17.25
N ALA A 35 5.13 -1.05 -17.31
CA ALA A 35 4.67 -1.83 -18.44
C ALA A 35 4.56 -0.99 -19.70
N SER A 36 4.32 0.30 -19.57
CA SER A 36 4.19 1.16 -20.76
C SER A 36 5.52 1.35 -21.46
N GLY A 37 6.62 1.06 -20.78
CA GLY A 37 7.92 1.19 -21.39
C GLY A 37 8.38 2.63 -21.57
N LYS A 38 7.68 3.57 -20.95
CA LYS A 38 8.03 4.97 -21.11
C LYS A 38 8.97 5.47 -20.04
N CYS A 39 9.27 4.66 -19.05
CA CYS A 39 10.17 5.11 -18.00
C CYS A 39 11.60 4.80 -18.38
N THR A 40 12.50 5.66 -17.91
CA THR A 40 13.93 5.42 -18.10
C THR A 40 14.35 4.30 -17.15
N THR A 41 15.58 3.82 -17.34
CA THR A 41 16.10 2.77 -16.47
C THR A 41 16.10 3.22 -15.02
N GLU A 42 16.49 4.46 -14.78
CA GLU A 42 16.50 4.98 -13.42
C GLU A 42 15.10 5.09 -12.85
N GLU A 43 14.17 5.57 -13.66
CA GLU A 43 12.80 5.68 -13.21
C GLU A 43 12.20 4.32 -12.92
N CYS A 44 12.46 3.35 -13.78
CA CYS A 44 11.96 2.00 -13.55
C CYS A 44 12.52 1.41 -12.27
N ALA A 45 13.81 1.61 -12.03
CA ALA A 45 14.41 1.11 -10.81
C ALA A 45 13.77 1.76 -9.58
N GLY A 46 13.50 3.07 -9.67
CA GLY A 46 12.83 3.77 -8.58
C GLY A 46 11.43 3.24 -8.35
N PHE A 47 10.71 2.98 -9.44
CA PHE A 47 9.36 2.43 -9.32
C PHE A 47 9.39 1.05 -8.68
N GLN A 48 10.39 0.23 -9.03
CA GLN A 48 10.50 -1.08 -8.43
C GLN A 48 10.79 -1.02 -6.94
N GLN A 49 11.64 -0.09 -6.55
CA GLN A 49 11.90 0.11 -5.13
C GLN A 49 10.63 0.56 -4.42
N GLU A 50 9.88 1.44 -5.03
CA GLU A 50 8.63 1.89 -4.45
C GLU A 50 7.65 0.75 -4.32
N LEU A 51 7.57 -0.12 -5.32
CA LEU A 51 6.70 -1.28 -5.27
C LEU A 51 7.06 -2.21 -4.10
N VAL A 52 8.35 -2.43 -3.91
CA VAL A 52 8.79 -3.25 -2.78
C VAL A 52 8.39 -2.62 -1.46
N GLY A 53 8.56 -1.31 -1.34
CA GLY A 53 8.17 -0.60 -0.14
C GLY A 53 6.67 -0.66 0.11
N LEU A 54 5.88 -0.51 -0.96
CA LEU A 54 4.42 -0.58 -0.83
C LEU A 54 3.99 -1.98 -0.42
N ARG A 55 4.61 -2.99 -0.98
CA ARG A 55 4.30 -4.36 -0.63
C ARG A 55 4.63 -4.63 0.82
N ALA A 56 5.79 -4.17 1.27
CA ALA A 56 6.18 -4.35 2.66
C ALA A 56 5.21 -3.62 3.59
N GLU A 57 4.74 -2.45 3.16
CA GLU A 57 3.78 -1.69 3.94
C GLU A 57 2.48 -2.45 4.07
N ILE A 58 2.00 -3.04 2.99
CA ILE A 58 0.78 -3.84 3.03
C ILE A 58 0.94 -5.00 3.99
N GLU A 59 2.05 -5.69 3.91
CA GLU A 59 2.30 -6.82 4.80
C GLU A 59 2.32 -6.40 6.24
N ARG A 60 2.90 -5.25 6.51
CA ARG A 60 2.97 -4.75 7.87
C ARG A 60 1.60 -4.37 8.39
N VAL A 61 0.80 -3.71 7.55
CA VAL A 61 -0.53 -3.27 7.94
C VAL A 61 -1.46 -4.44 8.16
N THR A 62 -1.38 -5.44 7.30
CA THR A 62 -2.24 -6.62 7.44
C THR A 62 -1.74 -7.57 8.50
N GLY A 63 -0.52 -7.42 8.92
CA GLY A 63 0.06 -8.33 9.87
C GLY A 63 0.25 -9.70 9.31
N SER A 64 0.31 -9.79 7.99
CA SER A 64 0.33 -11.10 7.37
C SER A 64 1.73 -11.63 7.39
N GLN A 65 2.00 -12.28 8.38
CA GLN A 65 3.16 -13.03 8.44
C GLN A 65 2.87 -14.43 8.29
N ILE A 66 1.98 -14.73 7.55
CA ILE A 66 1.53 -16.06 7.36
C ILE A 66 2.44 -16.80 6.43
#